data_a2f96cc7eba7e9ba6b6fa5799bbf90b8
#
_entry.id   a2f96cc7eba7e9ba6b6fa5799bbf90b8
#
_cell.length_a   1.000
_cell.length_b   1.000
_cell.length_c   1.000
_cell.angle_alpha   90.00
_cell.angle_beta   90.00
_cell.angle_gamma   90.00
#
_symmetry.space_group_name_H-M   'P 1'
#
loop_
_entity.id
_entity.type
_entity.pdbx_description
1 polymer ?
#
loop_
_entity_poly.entity_id
_entity_poly.type
_entity_poly.pdbx_seq_one_letter_code
_entity_poly.pdbx_strand_id
1 'polypeptide(L)'
;MAKVKMQKIVEKMNLKNLTPDVSLEDRTVGVPDTNRPALQLTGFFDHFDYKRVQIIGYVEYTFLEKMDEKEKEKVYDMLLSYKIPCIIFCRDLKPEPMLLEKANQMQVPIFSTDSKTSAFTAELIRWLNVELAPCISIHGVLVDVYGVGVLIMGESGIGKSEAALELIKRGHRLVSDDVVQIHKVSDDTLVENAPDITKHLIELRGIGIVDVKTLFGVLSVKETQNIDMVITLEDWNKDKEYDRLGLEENYTEFLGNKVVCYSLPIRPGRNLAIIVETAAINHRQKEMGYNAAQELYRRVQQNLINK
;
A
#
# COMPACT_ATOMS: atom_id res chain seq x y z
N MET A 1 16.22 -6.63 -1.99
CA MET A 1 15.48 -5.36 -1.79
C MET A 1 14.54 -5.17 -2.96
N ALA A 2 13.31 -4.78 -2.70
CA ALA A 2 12.33 -4.47 -3.73
C ALA A 2 12.83 -3.33 -4.64
N LYS A 3 12.45 -3.36 -5.90
CA LYS A 3 12.78 -2.33 -6.88
C LYS A 3 11.56 -2.05 -7.74
N VAL A 4 11.31 -0.79 -8.01
CA VAL A 4 10.20 -0.34 -8.88
C VAL A 4 10.76 -0.01 -10.26
N LYS A 5 10.14 -0.52 -11.32
CA LYS A 5 10.52 -0.19 -12.70
C LYS A 5 10.21 1.28 -13.01
N MET A 6 11.11 1.96 -13.71
CA MET A 6 10.92 3.36 -14.09
C MET A 6 9.64 3.58 -14.90
N GLN A 7 9.31 2.65 -15.78
CA GLN A 7 8.07 2.70 -16.56
C GLN A 7 6.82 2.83 -15.66
N LYS A 8 6.75 2.07 -14.56
CA LYS A 8 5.64 2.13 -13.60
C LYS A 8 5.55 3.50 -12.92
N ILE A 9 6.71 4.13 -12.63
CA ILE A 9 6.76 5.50 -12.07
C ILE A 9 6.21 6.50 -13.07
N VAL A 10 6.62 6.41 -14.33
CA VAL A 10 6.19 7.29 -15.42
C VAL A 10 4.67 7.24 -15.59
N GLU A 11 4.11 6.03 -15.65
CA GLU A 11 2.66 5.80 -15.79
C GLU A 11 1.89 6.32 -14.57
N LYS A 12 2.33 5.93 -13.36
CA LYS A 12 1.63 6.30 -12.10
C LYS A 12 1.63 7.79 -11.85
N MET A 13 2.74 8.47 -12.13
CA MET A 13 2.91 9.89 -11.89
C MET A 13 2.56 10.75 -13.11
N ASN A 14 2.07 10.13 -14.19
CA ASN A 14 1.73 10.78 -15.46
C ASN A 14 2.85 11.72 -15.95
N LEU A 15 4.08 11.19 -16.00
CA LEU A 15 5.27 11.97 -16.38
C LEU A 15 5.40 12.08 -17.90
N LYS A 16 5.75 13.26 -18.37
CA LYS A 16 6.10 13.49 -19.78
C LYS A 16 7.58 13.16 -19.97
N ASN A 17 7.88 12.22 -20.86
CA ASN A 17 9.25 11.88 -21.22
C ASN A 17 9.86 12.95 -22.14
N LEU A 18 11.00 13.51 -21.73
CA LEU A 18 11.75 14.52 -22.49
C LEU A 18 12.98 13.94 -23.22
N THR A 19 13.34 12.69 -22.94
CA THR A 19 14.46 11.96 -23.56
C THR A 19 13.96 10.61 -24.11
N PRO A 20 13.11 10.58 -25.15
CA PRO A 20 12.46 9.38 -25.64
C PRO A 20 13.43 8.31 -26.16
N ASP A 21 14.64 8.71 -26.54
CA ASP A 21 15.69 7.80 -27.04
C ASP A 21 16.45 7.06 -25.91
N VAL A 22 16.19 7.41 -24.64
CA VAL A 22 16.76 6.74 -23.47
C VAL A 22 15.88 5.56 -23.07
N SER A 23 16.41 4.34 -23.10
CA SER A 23 15.69 3.14 -22.70
C SER A 23 15.36 3.14 -21.21
N LEU A 24 14.11 2.76 -20.87
CA LEU A 24 13.61 2.60 -19.51
C LEU A 24 13.54 1.13 -19.07
N GLU A 25 13.82 0.18 -19.93
CA GLU A 25 13.50 -1.24 -19.78
C GLU A 25 14.10 -1.88 -18.54
N ASP A 26 15.39 -1.57 -18.25
CA ASP A 26 16.11 -2.10 -17.08
C ASP A 26 16.27 -1.11 -15.94
N ARG A 27 15.62 0.06 -16.05
CA ARG A 27 15.77 1.11 -15.04
C ARG A 27 14.84 0.88 -13.87
N THR A 28 15.41 0.93 -12.69
CA THR A 28 14.68 0.71 -11.43
C THR A 28 15.08 1.74 -10.38
N VAL A 29 14.13 2.03 -9.50
CA VAL A 29 14.32 2.81 -8.27
C VAL A 29 14.19 1.86 -7.09
N GLY A 30 15.15 1.86 -6.17
CA GLY A 30 15.16 0.99 -4.99
C GLY A 30 15.15 1.75 -3.67
N VAL A 31 14.95 3.07 -3.70
CA VAL A 31 14.93 3.94 -2.52
C VAL A 31 13.71 4.85 -2.62
N PRO A 32 12.88 4.95 -1.57
CA PRO A 32 11.66 5.77 -1.61
C PRO A 32 11.93 7.27 -1.57
N ASP A 33 13.08 7.66 -0.99
CA ASP A 33 13.45 9.05 -0.87
C ASP A 33 13.79 9.69 -2.22
N THR A 34 13.57 10.97 -2.32
CA THR A 34 13.98 11.82 -3.44
C THR A 34 15.15 12.72 -3.06
N ASN A 35 15.82 13.31 -4.03
CA ASN A 35 16.83 14.32 -3.80
C ASN A 35 16.54 15.57 -4.62
N ARG A 36 16.82 16.74 -4.05
CA ARG A 36 16.88 18.02 -4.76
C ARG A 36 18.36 18.40 -4.87
N PRO A 37 18.96 18.35 -6.07
CA PRO A 37 20.41 18.43 -6.22
C PRO A 37 20.96 19.88 -6.08
N ALA A 38 20.45 20.66 -5.13
CA ALA A 38 20.83 22.06 -4.96
C ALA A 38 22.33 22.26 -4.69
N LEU A 39 22.92 21.45 -3.80
CA LEU A 39 24.35 21.49 -3.53
C LEU A 39 25.18 20.92 -4.70
N GLN A 40 24.68 19.90 -5.38
CA GLN A 40 25.33 19.32 -6.54
C GLN A 40 25.46 20.34 -7.68
N LEU A 41 24.46 21.22 -7.82
CA LEU A 41 24.51 22.31 -8.80
C LEU A 41 25.60 23.35 -8.47
N THR A 42 26.13 23.42 -7.25
CA THR A 42 27.28 24.25 -6.88
C THR A 42 28.63 23.51 -7.01
N GLY A 43 28.60 22.27 -7.51
CA GLY A 43 29.80 21.44 -7.63
C GLY A 43 30.15 20.61 -6.39
N PHE A 44 29.31 20.60 -5.35
CA PHE A 44 29.53 19.82 -4.15
C PHE A 44 28.82 18.46 -4.22
N PHE A 45 29.60 17.37 -4.33
CA PHE A 45 29.08 16.02 -4.50
C PHE A 45 29.44 15.06 -3.34
N ASP A 46 30.04 15.55 -2.28
CA ASP A 46 30.30 14.72 -1.10
C ASP A 46 28.99 14.22 -0.53
N HIS A 47 28.89 12.90 -0.30
CA HIS A 47 27.69 12.23 0.18
C HIS A 47 26.44 12.40 -0.72
N PHE A 48 26.65 12.54 -2.04
CA PHE A 48 25.56 12.65 -2.99
C PHE A 48 24.72 11.36 -3.07
N ASP A 49 23.45 11.46 -2.75
CA ASP A 49 22.49 10.36 -2.81
C ASP A 49 22.03 10.10 -4.26
N TYR A 50 22.94 9.64 -5.09
CA TYR A 50 22.71 9.41 -6.52
C TYR A 50 21.68 8.34 -6.84
N LYS A 51 21.38 7.43 -5.89
CA LYS A 51 20.35 6.38 -6.07
C LYS A 51 18.94 6.89 -5.98
N ARG A 52 18.72 8.11 -5.49
CA ARG A 52 17.43 8.75 -5.37
C ARG A 52 16.97 9.38 -6.68
N VAL A 53 15.67 9.49 -6.88
CA VAL A 53 15.08 10.30 -7.95
C VAL A 53 15.46 11.76 -7.74
N GLN A 54 16.05 12.41 -8.77
CA GLN A 54 16.48 13.80 -8.69
C GLN A 54 15.33 14.71 -9.14
N ILE A 55 14.98 15.72 -8.33
CA ILE A 55 13.86 16.61 -8.58
C ILE A 55 14.36 18.06 -8.73
N ILE A 56 14.08 18.66 -9.86
CA ILE A 56 14.36 20.07 -10.16
C ILE A 56 13.07 20.86 -9.97
N GLY A 57 13.10 21.77 -8.99
CA GLY A 57 12.04 22.75 -8.77
C GLY A 57 12.43 24.14 -9.25
N TYR A 58 11.61 25.12 -8.91
CA TYR A 58 11.82 26.51 -9.35
C TYR A 58 13.14 27.10 -8.82
N VAL A 59 13.57 26.73 -7.62
CA VAL A 59 14.81 27.27 -7.01
C VAL A 59 16.04 26.75 -7.76
N GLU A 60 16.13 25.46 -8.01
CA GLU A 60 17.23 24.84 -8.74
C GLU A 60 17.26 25.34 -10.19
N TYR A 61 16.09 25.46 -10.81
CA TYR A 61 15.95 25.94 -12.17
C TYR A 61 16.45 27.39 -12.32
N THR A 62 16.01 28.30 -11.46
CA THR A 62 16.45 29.70 -11.50
C THR A 62 17.92 29.90 -11.13
N PHE A 63 18.48 28.99 -10.33
CA PHE A 63 19.91 28.94 -10.06
C PHE A 63 20.70 28.58 -11.34
N LEU A 64 20.24 27.53 -12.04
CA LEU A 64 20.83 27.11 -13.33
C LEU A 64 20.77 28.24 -14.38
N GLU A 65 19.66 28.98 -14.47
CA GLU A 65 19.54 30.12 -15.42
C GLU A 65 20.61 31.21 -15.20
N LYS A 66 21.07 31.38 -13.97
CA LYS A 66 22.07 32.37 -13.59
C LYS A 66 23.51 31.90 -13.66
N MET A 67 23.73 30.62 -13.85
CA MET A 67 25.06 30.02 -13.88
C MET A 67 25.71 30.23 -15.25
N ASP A 68 27.04 30.37 -15.26
CA ASP A 68 27.83 30.41 -16.50
C ASP A 68 27.78 29.09 -17.27
N GLU A 69 27.76 29.13 -18.60
CA GLU A 69 27.65 27.95 -19.45
C GLU A 69 28.71 26.88 -19.18
N LYS A 70 29.97 27.28 -18.96
CA LYS A 70 31.07 26.38 -18.66
C LYS A 70 30.92 25.67 -17.30
N GLU A 71 30.37 26.40 -16.34
CA GLU A 71 30.06 25.82 -15.02
C GLU A 71 28.90 24.85 -15.12
N LYS A 72 27.83 25.22 -15.85
CA LYS A 72 26.69 24.31 -16.12
C LYS A 72 27.17 23.02 -16.78
N GLU A 73 28.01 23.12 -17.80
CA GLU A 73 28.53 21.97 -18.51
C GLU A 73 29.24 20.99 -17.58
N LYS A 74 30.15 21.50 -16.73
CA LYS A 74 30.87 20.67 -15.74
C LYS A 74 29.93 20.00 -14.73
N VAL A 75 28.95 20.74 -14.24
CA VAL A 75 27.98 20.26 -13.25
C VAL A 75 27.08 19.19 -13.85
N TYR A 76 26.61 19.38 -15.10
CA TYR A 76 25.81 18.38 -15.80
C TYR A 76 26.60 17.09 -16.05
N ASP A 77 27.85 17.20 -16.53
CA ASP A 77 28.72 16.04 -16.72
C ASP A 77 28.93 15.27 -15.42
N MET A 78 29.19 15.98 -14.33
CA MET A 78 29.38 15.34 -13.03
C MET A 78 28.09 14.71 -12.51
N LEU A 79 26.95 15.43 -12.54
CA LEU A 79 25.67 14.92 -12.08
C LEU A 79 25.23 13.66 -12.84
N LEU A 80 25.35 13.67 -14.17
CA LEU A 80 24.94 12.57 -15.03
C LEU A 80 25.89 11.37 -14.95
N SER A 81 27.19 11.59 -14.65
CA SER A 81 28.18 10.52 -14.49
C SER A 81 27.86 9.52 -13.35
N TYR A 82 27.11 9.94 -12.33
CA TYR A 82 26.67 9.10 -11.23
C TYR A 82 25.61 8.06 -11.60
N LYS A 83 25.15 8.04 -12.87
CA LYS A 83 24.09 7.12 -13.35
C LYS A 83 22.83 7.17 -12.46
N ILE A 84 22.40 8.37 -12.13
CA ILE A 84 21.18 8.63 -11.38
C ILE A 84 19.97 7.96 -12.05
N PRO A 85 18.91 7.57 -11.31
CA PRO A 85 17.73 6.91 -11.88
C PRO A 85 17.06 7.75 -12.95
N CYS A 86 16.81 9.02 -12.65
CA CYS A 86 16.23 10.04 -13.55
C CYS A 86 16.32 11.44 -12.95
N ILE A 87 16.03 12.43 -13.79
CA ILE A 87 15.75 13.82 -13.36
C ILE A 87 14.30 14.16 -13.71
N ILE A 88 13.57 14.75 -12.77
CA ILE A 88 12.19 15.18 -12.97
C ILE A 88 12.08 16.69 -12.77
N PHE A 89 11.68 17.39 -13.82
CA PHE A 89 11.38 18.82 -13.78
C PHE A 89 9.92 19.03 -13.38
N CYS A 90 9.69 19.75 -12.29
CA CYS A 90 8.35 20.12 -11.84
C CYS A 90 7.88 21.44 -12.46
N ARG A 91 6.53 21.70 -12.42
CA ARG A 91 5.91 22.96 -12.87
C ARG A 91 6.07 23.23 -14.36
N ASP A 92 6.11 22.19 -15.19
CA ASP A 92 6.37 22.30 -16.64
C ASP A 92 7.64 23.08 -17.00
N LEU A 93 8.61 23.16 -16.07
CA LEU A 93 9.91 23.75 -16.33
C LEU A 93 10.61 22.98 -17.46
N LYS A 94 11.22 23.68 -18.40
CA LYS A 94 11.86 23.10 -19.57
C LYS A 94 13.36 23.06 -19.36
N PRO A 95 14.00 21.87 -19.36
CA PRO A 95 15.45 21.77 -19.30
C PRO A 95 16.10 22.40 -20.54
N GLU A 96 17.31 22.90 -20.38
CA GLU A 96 18.10 23.44 -21.47
C GLU A 96 18.49 22.36 -22.49
N PRO A 97 18.63 22.67 -23.78
CA PRO A 97 19.04 21.73 -24.81
C PRO A 97 20.34 20.99 -24.46
N MET A 98 21.35 21.69 -23.93
CA MET A 98 22.63 21.10 -23.50
C MET A 98 22.43 19.95 -22.50
N LEU A 99 21.54 20.12 -21.50
CA LEU A 99 21.25 19.05 -20.53
C LEU A 99 20.57 17.85 -21.20
N LEU A 100 19.64 18.07 -22.13
CA LEU A 100 18.96 16.99 -22.86
C LEU A 100 19.92 16.21 -23.73
N GLU A 101 20.82 16.88 -24.45
CA GLU A 101 21.87 16.25 -25.28
C GLU A 101 22.81 15.38 -24.43
N LYS A 102 23.33 15.92 -23.33
CA LYS A 102 24.21 15.17 -22.40
C LYS A 102 23.47 14.00 -21.76
N ALA A 103 22.21 14.18 -21.37
CA ALA A 103 21.37 13.13 -20.79
C ALA A 103 21.14 11.98 -21.76
N ASN A 104 20.89 12.26 -23.05
CA ASN A 104 20.80 11.25 -24.10
C ASN A 104 22.13 10.51 -24.30
N GLN A 105 23.26 11.23 -24.33
CA GLN A 105 24.59 10.62 -24.46
C GLN A 105 24.94 9.70 -23.28
N MET A 106 24.61 10.14 -22.05
CA MET A 106 24.89 9.38 -20.82
C MET A 106 23.76 8.42 -20.44
N GLN A 107 22.73 8.35 -21.29
CA GLN A 107 21.59 7.46 -21.09
C GLN A 107 20.88 7.67 -19.73
N VAL A 108 20.68 8.92 -19.31
CA VAL A 108 19.93 9.29 -18.11
C VAL A 108 18.57 9.86 -18.52
N PRO A 109 17.43 9.27 -18.12
CA PRO A 109 16.13 9.77 -18.53
C PRO A 109 15.75 11.06 -17.79
N ILE A 110 15.14 11.99 -18.53
CA ILE A 110 14.61 13.25 -18.03
C ILE A 110 13.10 13.29 -18.28
N PHE A 111 12.35 13.67 -17.25
CA PHE A 111 10.90 13.79 -17.29
C PHE A 111 10.46 15.18 -16.86
N SER A 112 9.22 15.54 -17.18
CA SER A 112 8.54 16.71 -16.63
C SER A 112 7.15 16.39 -16.10
N THR A 113 6.69 17.23 -15.17
CA THR A 113 5.34 17.24 -14.62
C THR A 113 4.88 18.67 -14.40
N ASP A 114 3.59 18.93 -14.53
CA ASP A 114 2.95 20.23 -14.22
C ASP A 114 2.82 20.48 -12.71
N SER A 115 2.93 19.42 -11.91
CA SER A 115 2.74 19.47 -10.48
C SER A 115 3.75 20.36 -9.75
N LYS A 116 3.31 20.97 -8.64
CA LYS A 116 4.20 21.73 -7.76
C LYS A 116 5.21 20.79 -7.10
N THR A 117 6.46 21.23 -6.98
CA THR A 117 7.59 20.41 -6.49
C THR A 117 7.28 19.69 -5.18
N SER A 118 6.78 20.40 -4.17
CA SER A 118 6.50 19.79 -2.85
C SER A 118 5.35 18.78 -2.89
N ALA A 119 4.29 19.05 -3.66
CA ALA A 119 3.17 18.13 -3.82
C ALA A 119 3.61 16.86 -4.56
N PHE A 120 4.32 17.01 -5.67
CA PHE A 120 4.87 15.89 -6.43
C PHE A 120 5.84 15.05 -5.61
N THR A 121 6.77 15.69 -4.88
CA THR A 121 7.72 15.00 -4.00
C THR A 121 7.00 14.16 -2.94
N ALA A 122 6.01 14.74 -2.26
CA ALA A 122 5.25 14.03 -1.23
C ALA A 122 4.47 12.83 -1.80
N GLU A 123 3.86 13.01 -2.97
CA GLU A 123 3.11 11.93 -3.64
C GLU A 123 4.03 10.80 -4.10
N LEU A 124 5.16 11.12 -4.73
CA LEU A 124 6.14 10.14 -5.19
C LEU A 124 6.73 9.35 -4.03
N ILE A 125 7.15 10.02 -2.93
CA ILE A 125 7.70 9.36 -1.74
C ILE A 125 6.64 8.45 -1.12
N ARG A 126 5.41 8.92 -0.94
CA ARG A 126 4.31 8.13 -0.38
C ARG A 126 4.07 6.86 -1.20
N TRP A 127 4.02 6.99 -2.52
CA TRP A 127 3.80 5.86 -3.41
C TRP A 127 4.99 4.88 -3.42
N LEU A 128 6.23 5.38 -3.51
CA LEU A 128 7.43 4.55 -3.46
C LEU A 128 7.58 3.80 -2.12
N ASN A 129 7.18 4.40 -1.00
CA ASN A 129 7.18 3.70 0.28
C ASN A 129 6.27 2.47 0.27
N VAL A 130 5.10 2.55 -0.39
CA VAL A 130 4.21 1.39 -0.54
C VAL A 130 4.82 0.33 -1.46
N GLU A 131 5.30 0.75 -2.64
CA GLU A 131 5.83 -0.16 -3.67
C GLU A 131 7.14 -0.86 -3.26
N LEU A 132 7.96 -0.19 -2.45
CA LEU A 132 9.24 -0.71 -1.95
C LEU A 132 9.12 -1.37 -0.56
N ALA A 133 7.94 -1.29 0.06
CA ALA A 133 7.69 -1.87 1.35
C ALA A 133 7.91 -3.39 1.34
N PRO A 134 8.40 -3.98 2.43
CA PRO A 134 8.36 -5.42 2.59
C PRO A 134 6.95 -5.95 2.35
N CYS A 135 6.83 -6.96 1.51
CA CYS A 135 5.55 -7.54 1.09
C CYS A 135 5.55 -9.04 1.33
N ILE A 136 4.42 -9.55 1.83
CA ILE A 136 4.12 -10.98 1.89
C ILE A 136 2.79 -11.24 1.19
N SER A 137 2.64 -12.44 0.62
CA SER A 137 1.37 -12.89 0.05
C SER A 137 0.76 -13.94 0.97
N ILE A 138 -0.51 -13.75 1.30
CA ILE A 138 -1.27 -14.64 2.19
C ILE A 138 -2.52 -15.12 1.46
N HIS A 139 -2.85 -16.40 1.64
CA HIS A 139 -4.10 -16.94 1.13
C HIS A 139 -5.26 -16.56 2.07
N GLY A 140 -6.20 -15.80 1.56
CA GLY A 140 -7.32 -15.26 2.32
C GLY A 140 -8.19 -14.33 1.50
N VAL A 141 -9.16 -13.72 2.16
CA VAL A 141 -10.07 -12.73 1.59
C VAL A 141 -10.05 -11.49 2.45
N LEU A 142 -9.81 -10.33 1.87
CA LEU A 142 -9.89 -9.05 2.58
C LEU A 142 -11.15 -8.29 2.18
N VAL A 143 -11.93 -7.92 3.19
CA VAL A 143 -13.19 -7.16 3.04
C VAL A 143 -13.14 -5.92 3.95
N ASP A 144 -13.55 -4.79 3.42
CA ASP A 144 -13.82 -3.59 4.22
C ASP A 144 -15.23 -3.66 4.79
N VAL A 145 -15.33 -3.85 6.09
CA VAL A 145 -16.60 -3.97 6.84
C VAL A 145 -16.78 -2.73 7.72
N TYR A 146 -17.64 -1.81 7.31
CA TYR A 146 -17.85 -0.51 7.97
C TYR A 146 -16.59 0.32 8.19
N GLY A 147 -15.61 0.20 7.27
CA GLY A 147 -14.32 0.88 7.37
C GLY A 147 -13.25 0.10 8.15
N VAL A 148 -13.58 -1.06 8.71
CA VAL A 148 -12.64 -2.00 9.34
C VAL A 148 -12.16 -3.00 8.31
N GLY A 149 -10.85 -3.13 8.11
CA GLY A 149 -10.26 -4.13 7.23
C GLY A 149 -10.20 -5.50 7.90
N VAL A 150 -11.06 -6.41 7.45
CA VAL A 150 -11.18 -7.76 7.99
C VAL A 150 -10.54 -8.75 7.03
N LEU A 151 -9.41 -9.34 7.44
CA LEU A 151 -8.76 -10.44 6.72
C LEU A 151 -9.37 -11.78 7.18
N ILE A 152 -10.07 -12.44 6.28
CA ILE A 152 -10.69 -13.75 6.51
C ILE A 152 -9.71 -14.82 6.01
N MET A 153 -9.22 -15.65 6.92
CA MET A 153 -8.30 -16.77 6.67
C MET A 153 -8.97 -18.10 6.98
N GLY A 154 -8.34 -19.19 6.56
CA GLY A 154 -8.79 -20.57 6.81
C GLY A 154 -8.48 -21.49 5.65
N GLU A 155 -8.74 -22.77 5.81
CA GLU A 155 -8.47 -23.79 4.79
C GLU A 155 -9.22 -23.52 3.48
N SER A 156 -8.71 -24.07 2.39
CA SER A 156 -9.35 -23.96 1.07
C SER A 156 -10.70 -24.68 1.10
N GLY A 157 -11.75 -23.97 0.66
CA GLY A 157 -13.13 -24.52 0.63
C GLY A 157 -13.93 -24.37 1.91
N ILE A 158 -13.39 -23.69 2.92
CA ILE A 158 -14.06 -23.47 4.19
C ILE A 158 -15.19 -22.40 4.14
N GLY A 159 -15.36 -21.72 2.99
CA GLY A 159 -16.43 -20.74 2.80
C GLY A 159 -15.99 -19.27 2.91
N LYS A 160 -14.69 -18.96 2.73
CA LYS A 160 -14.17 -17.57 2.77
C LYS A 160 -14.80 -16.68 1.73
N SER A 161 -14.76 -17.10 0.47
CA SER A 161 -15.30 -16.32 -0.67
C SER A 161 -16.82 -16.20 -0.60
N GLU A 162 -17.53 -17.22 -0.15
CA GLU A 162 -18.99 -17.20 0.08
C GLU A 162 -19.36 -16.20 1.19
N ALA A 163 -18.58 -16.17 2.28
CA ALA A 163 -18.78 -15.18 3.35
C ALA A 163 -18.54 -13.76 2.85
N ALA A 164 -17.49 -13.54 2.04
CA ALA A 164 -17.20 -12.25 1.42
C ALA A 164 -18.33 -11.81 0.48
N LEU A 165 -18.85 -12.71 -0.36
CA LEU A 165 -19.94 -12.41 -1.26
C LEU A 165 -21.22 -11.99 -0.49
N GLU A 166 -21.52 -12.66 0.61
CA GLU A 166 -22.67 -12.28 1.48
C GLU A 166 -22.43 -10.90 2.12
N LEU A 167 -21.21 -10.58 2.54
CA LEU A 167 -20.84 -9.25 3.05
C LEU A 167 -20.99 -8.18 1.96
N ILE A 168 -20.58 -8.46 0.73
CA ILE A 168 -20.74 -7.54 -0.42
C ILE A 168 -22.22 -7.26 -0.67
N LYS A 169 -23.09 -8.27 -0.66
CA LYS A 169 -24.53 -8.10 -0.81
C LYS A 169 -25.16 -7.26 0.31
N ARG A 170 -24.51 -7.19 1.46
CA ARG A 170 -24.90 -6.36 2.60
C ARG A 170 -24.36 -4.93 2.55
N GLY A 171 -23.61 -4.59 1.48
CA GLY A 171 -23.08 -3.25 1.24
C GLY A 171 -21.65 -3.04 1.70
N HIS A 172 -20.92 -4.11 2.05
CA HIS A 172 -19.48 -4.05 2.31
C HIS A 172 -18.66 -4.12 1.02
N ARG A 173 -17.36 -3.90 1.10
CA ARG A 173 -16.51 -3.77 -0.09
C ARG A 173 -15.45 -4.86 -0.13
N LEU A 174 -15.35 -5.55 -1.28
CA LEU A 174 -14.24 -6.45 -1.56
C LEU A 174 -12.97 -5.64 -1.78
N VAL A 175 -11.88 -6.07 -1.17
CA VAL A 175 -10.53 -5.55 -1.46
C VAL A 175 -9.76 -6.58 -2.28
N SER A 176 -9.65 -7.82 -1.79
CA SER A 176 -8.97 -8.92 -2.49
C SER A 176 -9.59 -10.27 -2.13
N ASP A 177 -9.57 -11.22 -3.08
CA ASP A 177 -9.92 -12.63 -2.86
C ASP A 177 -8.75 -13.52 -3.30
N ASP A 178 -8.61 -14.68 -2.66
CA ASP A 178 -7.61 -15.72 -2.85
C ASP A 178 -6.18 -15.29 -2.44
N VAL A 179 -5.62 -14.24 -3.00
CA VAL A 179 -4.26 -13.75 -2.69
C VAL A 179 -4.33 -12.31 -2.17
N VAL A 180 -3.95 -12.13 -0.92
CA VAL A 180 -3.86 -10.84 -0.23
C VAL A 180 -2.39 -10.45 -0.12
N GLN A 181 -1.98 -9.36 -0.78
CA GLN A 181 -0.61 -8.84 -0.72
C GLN A 181 -0.50 -7.78 0.38
N ILE A 182 0.19 -8.14 1.45
CA ILE A 182 0.35 -7.28 2.63
C ILE A 182 1.68 -6.56 2.57
N HIS A 183 1.63 -5.23 2.54
CA HIS A 183 2.78 -4.33 2.55
C HIS A 183 2.93 -3.66 3.91
N LYS A 184 4.13 -3.72 4.50
CA LYS A 184 4.44 -2.96 5.71
C LYS A 184 4.86 -1.54 5.34
N VAL A 185 3.93 -0.60 5.43
CA VAL A 185 4.16 0.81 5.05
C VAL A 185 4.76 1.63 6.19
N SER A 186 4.45 1.26 7.44
CA SER A 186 5.05 1.83 8.66
C SER A 186 5.15 0.78 9.76
N ASP A 187 5.69 1.16 10.91
CA ASP A 187 5.82 0.22 12.05
C ASP A 187 4.47 -0.31 12.55
N ASP A 188 3.38 0.44 12.34
CA ASP A 188 2.04 0.09 12.81
C ASP A 188 1.02 -0.12 11.68
N THR A 189 1.43 0.01 10.41
CA THR A 189 0.47 0.02 9.29
C THR A 189 0.78 -1.06 8.27
N LEU A 190 -0.15 -1.99 8.13
CA LEU A 190 -0.19 -3.00 7.09
C LEU A 190 -1.25 -2.60 6.07
N VAL A 191 -0.84 -2.34 4.83
CA VAL A 191 -1.74 -1.99 3.73
C VAL A 191 -1.77 -3.13 2.73
N GLU A 192 -2.95 -3.46 2.26
CA GLU A 192 -3.14 -4.42 1.18
C GLU A 192 -3.47 -3.71 -0.13
N ASN A 193 -2.88 -4.20 -1.21
CA ASN A 193 -3.24 -3.91 -2.59
C ASN A 193 -3.56 -5.23 -3.29
N ALA A 194 -4.75 -5.35 -3.88
CA ALA A 194 -5.05 -6.50 -4.71
C ALA A 194 -4.09 -6.57 -5.91
N PRO A 195 -3.55 -7.75 -6.25
CA PRO A 195 -2.79 -7.93 -7.49
C PRO A 195 -3.61 -7.49 -8.71
N ASP A 196 -3.01 -6.76 -9.64
CA ASP A 196 -3.73 -6.22 -10.81
C ASP A 196 -4.47 -7.30 -11.62
N ILE A 197 -3.95 -8.54 -11.63
CA ILE A 197 -4.52 -9.68 -12.38
C ILE A 197 -5.82 -10.18 -11.73
N THR A 198 -5.92 -10.17 -10.40
CA THR A 198 -7.07 -10.71 -9.64
C THR A 198 -7.96 -9.61 -9.06
N LYS A 199 -7.66 -8.37 -9.36
CA LYS A 199 -8.37 -7.20 -8.84
C LYS A 199 -9.87 -7.27 -9.16
N HIS A 200 -10.71 -7.13 -8.13
CA HIS A 200 -12.17 -7.17 -8.19
C HIS A 200 -12.78 -8.53 -8.55
N LEU A 201 -11.97 -9.56 -8.72
CA LEU A 201 -12.45 -10.92 -9.00
C LEU A 201 -12.64 -11.70 -7.70
N ILE A 202 -13.62 -12.59 -7.70
CA ILE A 202 -13.89 -13.56 -6.63
C ILE A 202 -14.09 -14.94 -7.25
N GLU A 203 -13.48 -15.97 -6.65
CA GLU A 203 -13.67 -17.34 -7.08
C GLU A 203 -14.77 -18.01 -6.25
N LEU A 204 -15.81 -18.51 -6.93
CA LEU A 204 -16.90 -19.26 -6.31
C LEU A 204 -16.92 -20.69 -6.83
N ARG A 205 -16.72 -21.65 -5.96
CA ARG A 205 -16.75 -23.07 -6.35
C ARG A 205 -18.08 -23.46 -6.97
N GLY A 206 -18.02 -24.11 -8.13
CA GLY A 206 -19.19 -24.53 -8.91
C GLY A 206 -19.80 -23.45 -9.80
N ILE A 207 -19.38 -22.19 -9.65
CA ILE A 207 -19.78 -21.06 -10.51
C ILE A 207 -18.61 -20.58 -11.36
N GLY A 208 -17.39 -20.49 -10.77
CA GLY A 208 -16.18 -19.99 -11.42
C GLY A 208 -15.82 -18.59 -10.93
N ILE A 209 -15.11 -17.84 -11.79
CA ILE A 209 -14.63 -16.48 -11.48
C ILE A 209 -15.72 -15.46 -11.79
N VAL A 210 -15.96 -14.56 -10.85
CA VAL A 210 -17.00 -13.54 -10.92
C VAL A 210 -16.37 -12.16 -10.72
N ASP A 211 -16.69 -11.20 -11.57
CA ASP A 211 -16.29 -9.79 -11.43
C ASP A 211 -17.30 -9.06 -10.53
N VAL A 212 -16.87 -8.80 -9.29
CA VAL A 212 -17.69 -8.16 -8.27
C VAL A 212 -18.05 -6.72 -8.65
N LYS A 213 -17.11 -5.98 -9.24
CA LYS A 213 -17.35 -4.59 -9.65
C LYS A 213 -18.40 -4.50 -10.75
N THR A 214 -18.36 -5.43 -11.71
CA THR A 214 -19.32 -5.47 -12.81
C THR A 214 -20.71 -5.91 -12.34
N LEU A 215 -20.80 -6.87 -11.39
CA LEU A 215 -22.09 -7.39 -10.95
C LEU A 215 -22.76 -6.53 -9.85
N PHE A 216 -21.99 -5.96 -8.94
CA PHE A 216 -22.55 -5.25 -7.76
C PHE A 216 -22.26 -3.74 -7.78
N GLY A 217 -21.56 -3.26 -8.81
CA GLY A 217 -21.24 -1.85 -8.99
C GLY A 217 -19.93 -1.40 -8.32
N VAL A 218 -19.50 -0.18 -8.64
CA VAL A 218 -18.23 0.40 -8.19
C VAL A 218 -18.12 0.56 -6.66
N LEU A 219 -19.26 0.67 -5.97
CA LEU A 219 -19.30 0.82 -4.51
C LEU A 219 -19.02 -0.49 -3.76
N SER A 220 -19.07 -1.63 -4.45
CA SER A 220 -18.84 -2.96 -3.85
C SER A 220 -17.36 -3.36 -3.76
N VAL A 221 -16.45 -2.52 -4.27
CA VAL A 221 -15.01 -2.79 -4.29
C VAL A 221 -14.22 -1.63 -3.69
N LYS A 222 -13.02 -1.94 -3.20
CA LYS A 222 -12.05 -0.97 -2.72
C LYS A 222 -10.66 -1.38 -3.14
N GLU A 223 -9.79 -0.42 -3.49
CA GLU A 223 -8.48 -0.74 -4.03
C GLU A 223 -7.43 -1.05 -2.97
N THR A 224 -7.54 -0.38 -1.82
CA THR A 224 -6.58 -0.51 -0.71
C THR A 224 -7.29 -0.46 0.62
N GLN A 225 -6.84 -1.23 1.59
CA GLN A 225 -7.37 -1.24 2.95
C GLN A 225 -6.28 -1.61 3.95
N ASN A 226 -6.30 -1.01 5.14
CA ASN A 226 -5.51 -1.48 6.26
C ASN A 226 -6.09 -2.80 6.78
N ILE A 227 -5.23 -3.66 7.32
CA ILE A 227 -5.68 -4.88 8.00
C ILE A 227 -5.80 -4.55 9.48
N ASP A 228 -7.03 -4.38 9.93
CA ASP A 228 -7.33 -4.00 11.33
C ASP A 228 -7.58 -5.23 12.20
N MET A 229 -8.11 -6.31 11.61
CA MET A 229 -8.35 -7.57 12.31
C MET A 229 -8.31 -8.78 11.39
N VAL A 230 -8.05 -9.93 11.98
CA VAL A 230 -8.06 -11.24 11.32
C VAL A 230 -9.17 -12.10 11.87
N ILE A 231 -9.88 -12.79 11.00
CA ILE A 231 -10.81 -13.88 11.36
C ILE A 231 -10.32 -15.16 10.72
N THR A 232 -9.92 -16.13 11.53
CA THR A 232 -9.55 -17.46 11.06
C THR A 232 -10.76 -18.37 11.16
N LEU A 233 -11.25 -18.81 9.99
CA LEU A 233 -12.31 -19.82 9.91
C LEU A 233 -11.70 -21.21 10.12
N GLU A 234 -12.31 -22.00 10.99
CA GLU A 234 -11.88 -23.36 11.27
C GLU A 234 -13.07 -24.31 11.43
N ASP A 235 -12.88 -25.58 11.11
CA ASP A 235 -13.89 -26.57 11.35
C ASP A 235 -14.16 -26.72 12.85
N TRP A 236 -15.42 -26.98 13.19
CA TRP A 236 -15.79 -27.17 14.58
C TRP A 236 -15.08 -28.43 15.17
N ASN A 237 -14.31 -28.20 16.23
CA ASN A 237 -13.68 -29.26 17.00
C ASN A 237 -14.30 -29.33 18.41
N LYS A 238 -14.79 -30.53 18.79
CA LYS A 238 -15.40 -30.74 20.10
C LYS A 238 -14.39 -30.68 21.25
N ASP A 239 -13.13 -31.00 20.95
CA ASP A 239 -12.04 -31.12 21.93
C ASP A 239 -11.30 -29.75 22.12
N LYS A 240 -11.67 -28.73 21.34
CA LYS A 240 -11.12 -27.39 21.44
C LYS A 240 -12.06 -26.50 22.25
N GLU A 241 -11.50 -25.82 23.26
CA GLU A 241 -12.22 -24.76 23.97
C GLU A 241 -12.17 -23.47 23.11
N TYR A 242 -13.34 -22.89 22.88
CA TYR A 242 -13.49 -21.62 22.20
C TYR A 242 -13.78 -20.53 23.22
N ASP A 243 -13.08 -19.40 23.11
CA ASP A 243 -13.36 -18.24 23.95
C ASP A 243 -14.82 -17.79 23.75
N ARG A 244 -15.56 -17.72 24.86
CA ARG A 244 -16.96 -17.29 24.87
C ARG A 244 -17.14 -15.89 25.40
N LEU A 245 -16.15 -15.36 26.10
CA LEU A 245 -16.27 -14.09 26.79
C LEU A 245 -15.54 -12.97 26.05
N GLY A 246 -14.52 -13.29 25.25
CA GLY A 246 -13.74 -12.28 24.54
C GLY A 246 -12.91 -11.39 25.48
N LEU A 247 -12.49 -11.95 26.64
CA LEU A 247 -11.67 -11.24 27.63
C LEU A 247 -10.20 -11.23 27.22
N GLU A 248 -9.73 -12.29 26.56
CA GLU A 248 -8.36 -12.42 26.06
C GLU A 248 -8.32 -12.06 24.58
N GLU A 249 -7.33 -11.28 24.19
CA GLU A 249 -7.09 -10.96 22.80
C GLU A 249 -5.97 -11.83 22.26
N ASN A 250 -6.28 -12.57 21.20
CA ASN A 250 -5.29 -13.32 20.44
C ASN A 250 -4.76 -12.43 19.30
N TYR A 251 -3.51 -12.63 18.94
CA TYR A 251 -2.86 -11.86 17.88
C TYR A 251 -2.20 -12.80 16.88
N THR A 252 -2.21 -12.39 15.63
CA THR A 252 -1.34 -12.94 14.58
C THR A 252 -0.33 -11.89 14.16
N GLU A 253 0.79 -12.31 13.61
CA GLU A 253 1.87 -11.39 13.26
C GLU A 253 2.14 -11.42 11.76
N PHE A 254 2.18 -10.23 11.14
CA PHE A 254 2.57 -10.04 9.76
C PHE A 254 3.69 -9.00 9.69
N LEU A 255 4.84 -9.39 9.15
CA LEU A 255 6.00 -8.50 8.97
C LEU A 255 6.42 -7.74 10.25
N GLY A 256 6.26 -8.39 11.43
CA GLY A 256 6.56 -7.81 12.73
C GLY A 256 5.43 -6.99 13.36
N ASN A 257 4.29 -6.83 12.68
CA ASN A 257 3.12 -6.12 13.21
C ASN A 257 2.10 -7.12 13.76
N LYS A 258 1.62 -6.89 14.97
CA LYS A 258 0.59 -7.70 15.62
C LYS A 258 -0.80 -7.20 15.25
N VAL A 259 -1.63 -8.10 14.74
CA VAL A 259 -3.04 -7.83 14.39
C VAL A 259 -3.93 -8.72 15.24
N VAL A 260 -4.99 -8.16 15.81
CA VAL A 260 -5.96 -8.93 16.61
C VAL A 260 -6.58 -10.04 15.76
N CYS A 261 -6.67 -11.25 16.33
CA CYS A 261 -7.14 -12.44 15.62
C CYS A 261 -8.26 -13.15 16.39
N TYR A 262 -9.32 -13.50 15.67
CA TYR A 262 -10.43 -14.29 16.21
C TYR A 262 -10.53 -15.63 15.48
N SER A 263 -10.58 -16.74 16.23
CA SER A 263 -10.85 -18.06 15.67
C SER A 263 -12.36 -18.30 15.66
N LEU A 264 -12.92 -18.51 14.49
CA LEU A 264 -14.35 -18.68 14.29
C LEU A 264 -14.67 -20.10 13.83
N PRO A 265 -15.23 -20.95 14.71
CA PRO A 265 -15.62 -22.30 14.33
C PRO A 265 -16.85 -22.30 13.44
N ILE A 266 -16.78 -23.00 12.32
CA ILE A 266 -17.86 -23.14 11.36
C ILE A 266 -18.74 -24.34 11.74
N ARG A 267 -20.07 -24.10 11.66
CA ARG A 267 -21.08 -25.16 11.73
C ARG A 267 -22.14 -24.92 10.66
N PRO A 268 -22.73 -25.97 10.10
CA PRO A 268 -23.87 -25.82 9.20
C PRO A 268 -24.99 -24.95 9.82
N GLY A 269 -25.52 -24.01 9.04
CA GLY A 269 -26.56 -23.10 9.48
C GLY A 269 -26.11 -21.79 10.16
N ARG A 270 -24.81 -21.58 10.38
CA ARG A 270 -24.28 -20.29 10.84
C ARG A 270 -24.15 -19.31 9.68
N ASN A 271 -24.66 -18.10 9.88
CA ASN A 271 -24.41 -17.00 8.94
C ASN A 271 -23.09 -16.31 9.30
N LEU A 272 -22.05 -16.61 8.52
CA LEU A 272 -20.69 -16.09 8.76
C LEU A 272 -20.64 -14.58 8.59
N ALA A 273 -21.36 -14.01 7.63
CA ALA A 273 -21.34 -12.58 7.37
C ALA A 273 -21.86 -11.77 8.58
N ILE A 274 -22.93 -12.21 9.23
CA ILE A 274 -23.44 -11.54 10.44
C ILE A 274 -22.40 -11.57 11.56
N ILE A 275 -21.68 -12.68 11.70
CA ILE A 275 -20.66 -12.81 12.76
C ILE A 275 -19.47 -11.90 12.46
N VAL A 276 -19.03 -11.85 11.21
CA VAL A 276 -17.95 -10.97 10.76
C VAL A 276 -18.33 -9.48 10.95
N GLU A 277 -19.54 -9.08 10.54
CA GLU A 277 -20.06 -7.73 10.79
C GLU A 277 -20.05 -7.38 12.28
N THR A 278 -20.56 -8.29 13.11
CA THR A 278 -20.60 -8.07 14.57
C THR A 278 -19.20 -7.97 15.16
N ALA A 279 -18.26 -8.80 14.71
CA ALA A 279 -16.85 -8.76 15.15
C ALA A 279 -16.18 -7.42 14.76
N ALA A 280 -16.42 -6.92 13.55
CA ALA A 280 -15.89 -5.64 13.10
C ALA A 280 -16.45 -4.45 13.92
N ILE A 281 -17.74 -4.45 14.18
CA ILE A 281 -18.40 -3.42 15.03
C ILE A 281 -17.85 -3.48 16.45
N ASN A 282 -17.73 -4.67 17.04
CA ASN A 282 -17.20 -4.86 18.39
C ASN A 282 -15.72 -4.44 18.49
N HIS A 283 -14.92 -4.75 17.47
CA HIS A 283 -13.52 -4.29 17.36
C HIS A 283 -13.46 -2.76 17.42
N ARG A 284 -14.27 -2.07 16.60
CA ARG A 284 -14.35 -0.62 16.59
C ARG A 284 -14.82 -0.02 17.91
N GLN A 285 -15.77 -0.67 18.61
CA GLN A 285 -16.17 -0.24 19.95
C GLN A 285 -15.04 -0.34 20.96
N LYS A 286 -14.21 -1.41 20.89
CA LYS A 286 -13.04 -1.57 21.74
C LYS A 286 -11.99 -0.47 21.48
N GLU A 287 -11.72 -0.13 20.22
CA GLU A 287 -10.85 0.99 19.85
C GLU A 287 -11.36 2.34 20.39
N MET A 288 -12.68 2.53 20.45
CA MET A 288 -13.32 3.71 21.05
C MET A 288 -13.34 3.68 22.60
N GLY A 289 -12.73 2.66 23.21
CA GLY A 289 -12.56 2.54 24.67
C GLY A 289 -13.69 1.80 25.39
N TYR A 290 -14.65 1.18 24.67
CA TYR A 290 -15.71 0.37 25.30
C TYR A 290 -15.48 -1.12 25.02
N ASN A 291 -15.33 -1.91 26.10
CA ASN A 291 -15.23 -3.36 26.03
C ASN A 291 -16.35 -4.03 26.84
N ALA A 292 -17.31 -4.62 26.14
CA ALA A 292 -18.50 -5.25 26.75
C ALA A 292 -18.12 -6.42 27.68
N ALA A 293 -17.08 -7.18 27.37
CA ALA A 293 -16.63 -8.31 28.21
C ALA A 293 -16.04 -7.81 29.54
N GLN A 294 -15.22 -6.76 29.49
CA GLN A 294 -14.68 -6.11 30.71
C GLN A 294 -15.79 -5.48 31.54
N GLU A 295 -16.78 -4.85 30.90
CA GLU A 295 -17.92 -4.27 31.59
C GLU A 295 -18.78 -5.35 32.27
N LEU A 296 -19.02 -6.47 31.61
CA LEU A 296 -19.70 -7.62 32.22
C LEU A 296 -18.93 -8.14 33.43
N TYR A 297 -17.62 -8.31 33.32
CA TYR A 297 -16.77 -8.76 34.41
C TYR A 297 -16.82 -7.78 35.61
N ARG A 298 -16.75 -6.48 35.34
CA ARG A 298 -16.90 -5.44 36.39
C ARG A 298 -18.25 -5.52 37.10
N ARG A 299 -19.35 -5.72 36.37
CA ARG A 299 -20.69 -5.86 36.97
C ARG A 299 -20.82 -7.12 37.83
N VAL A 300 -20.25 -8.24 37.39
CA VAL A 300 -20.23 -9.48 38.18
C VAL A 300 -19.46 -9.29 39.49
N GLN A 301 -18.27 -8.67 39.43
CA GLN A 301 -17.49 -8.38 40.64
C GLN A 301 -18.26 -7.48 41.60
N GLN A 302 -18.88 -6.40 41.11
CA GLN A 302 -19.65 -5.49 41.96
C GLN A 302 -20.84 -6.20 42.64
N ASN A 303 -21.53 -7.08 41.93
CA ASN A 303 -22.62 -7.86 42.50
C ASN A 303 -22.17 -8.88 43.57
N LEU A 304 -20.94 -9.39 43.45
CA LEU A 304 -20.36 -10.30 44.45
C LEU A 304 -19.90 -9.56 45.73
N ILE A 305 -19.47 -8.31 45.61
CA ILE A 305 -19.05 -7.48 46.73
C ILE A 305 -20.27 -6.94 47.52
N ASN A 306 -21.39 -6.73 46.84
CA ASN A 306 -22.61 -6.19 47.45
C ASN A 306 -23.55 -7.26 48.06
N LYS A 307 -23.14 -8.52 48.03
CA LYS A 307 -23.76 -9.66 48.75
C LYS A 307 -22.95 -10.04 49.99
#